data_ec3b1d8a118b6df299a1645720ccf3e9
#
_entry.id   ec3b1d8a118b6df299a1645720ccf3e9
#
_cell.length_a   1.000
_cell.length_b   1.000
_cell.length_c   1.000
_cell.angle_alpha   90.00
_cell.angle_beta   90.00
_cell.angle_gamma   90.00
#
_symmetry.space_group_name_H-M   'P 1'
#
loop_
_entity.id
_entity.type
_entity.pdbx_description
1 polymer ?
#
loop_
_entity_poly.entity_id
_entity_poly.type
_entity_poly.pdbx_seq_one_letter_code
_entity_poly.pdbx_strand_id
1 'polypeptide(L)'
;RQACRGRWGETESMTTTPTILVSITDPVLHPEAINIAAATGMDIIDTSDPRDIVRHAPKAAAILVDATTATHAGGIHPRGHLFLLHPEPGPVDWTLAVRIGAADAVILPAQSNKLLATLATTAAPDSPSPAAAASVIAVTGAAGGAGTSTLAVALALQLHEIVPTVLVDADPVSPGMDLLLGCETTGGIRWADLS
;
A
#
# COMPACT_ATOMS: atom_id res chain seq x y z
N ARG A 1 -23.08 23.37 -8.24
CA ARG A 1 -22.41 24.31 -7.30
C ARG A 1 -22.04 23.70 -5.93
N GLN A 2 -22.23 22.38 -5.72
CA GLN A 2 -21.99 21.74 -4.42
C GLN A 2 -20.68 20.89 -4.38
N ALA A 3 -20.05 20.66 -5.52
CA ALA A 3 -18.88 19.77 -5.64
C ALA A 3 -17.55 20.34 -5.08
N CYS A 4 -17.45 21.67 -4.90
CA CYS A 4 -16.17 22.30 -4.48
C CYS A 4 -16.06 22.61 -2.97
N ARG A 5 -16.99 22.18 -2.13
CA ARG A 5 -16.85 22.29 -0.67
C ARG A 5 -16.35 20.98 -0.07
N GLY A 6 -15.10 20.66 -0.30
CA GLY A 6 -14.39 19.65 0.50
C GLY A 6 -14.26 20.14 1.94
N ARG A 7 -14.94 19.48 2.86
CA ARG A 7 -14.73 19.68 4.30
C ARG A 7 -13.35 19.09 4.62
N TRP A 8 -12.36 19.94 4.80
CA TRP A 8 -11.09 19.56 5.41
C TRP A 8 -11.39 19.28 6.90
N GLY A 9 -11.79 18.06 7.19
CA GLY A 9 -11.85 17.59 8.56
C GLY A 9 -10.43 17.44 9.07
N GLU A 10 -10.11 18.09 10.19
CA GLU A 10 -8.93 17.80 10.99
C GLU A 10 -8.99 16.32 11.35
N THR A 11 -8.23 15.51 10.61
CA THR A 11 -7.98 14.13 11.00
C THR A 11 -6.94 14.21 12.10
N GLU A 12 -7.36 14.08 13.36
CA GLU A 12 -6.45 13.78 14.43
C GLU A 12 -5.71 12.50 14.04
N SER A 13 -4.49 12.68 13.58
CA SER A 13 -3.54 11.60 13.31
C SER A 13 -3.15 11.03 14.67
N MET A 14 -3.90 10.04 15.15
CA MET A 14 -3.37 9.12 16.14
C MET A 14 -2.19 8.42 15.49
N THR A 15 -0.99 8.82 15.86
CA THR A 15 0.26 8.16 15.47
C THR A 15 0.26 6.76 16.07
N THR A 16 -0.38 5.83 15.37
CA THR A 16 -0.32 4.41 15.70
C THR A 16 1.05 3.93 15.23
N THR A 17 1.91 3.51 16.15
CA THR A 17 3.19 2.89 15.80
C THR A 17 2.93 1.75 14.81
N PRO A 18 3.60 1.70 13.66
CA PRO A 18 3.41 0.62 12.71
C PRO A 18 3.79 -0.70 13.36
N THR A 19 3.03 -1.74 13.08
CA THR A 19 3.17 -3.05 13.75
C THR A 19 3.55 -4.12 12.74
N ILE A 20 4.51 -4.96 13.07
CA ILE A 20 4.85 -6.19 12.32
C ILE A 20 4.17 -7.37 12.99
N LEU A 21 3.41 -8.14 12.22
CA LEU A 21 2.87 -9.41 12.65
C LEU A 21 3.83 -10.53 12.24
N VAL A 22 4.37 -11.25 13.22
CA VAL A 22 5.23 -12.42 13.00
C VAL A 22 4.41 -13.66 13.32
N SER A 23 4.27 -14.53 12.34
CA SER A 23 3.56 -15.81 12.49
C SER A 23 4.39 -16.93 11.87
N ILE A 24 5.33 -17.45 12.64
CA ILE A 24 6.33 -18.42 12.21
C ILE A 24 6.39 -19.53 13.25
N THR A 25 6.23 -20.76 12.81
CA THR A 25 6.31 -21.97 13.66
C THR A 25 7.66 -22.68 13.52
N ASP A 26 8.39 -22.40 12.45
CA ASP A 26 9.73 -22.97 12.23
C ASP A 26 10.72 -22.43 13.27
N PRO A 27 11.36 -23.33 14.09
CA PRO A 27 12.22 -22.90 15.18
C PRO A 27 13.55 -22.26 14.72
N VAL A 28 13.93 -22.40 13.46
CA VAL A 28 15.12 -21.79 12.88
C VAL A 28 14.79 -20.41 12.34
N LEU A 29 13.67 -20.26 11.66
CA LEU A 29 13.23 -19.00 11.08
C LEU A 29 12.71 -18.00 12.12
N HIS A 30 12.04 -18.48 13.15
CA HIS A 30 11.37 -17.63 14.13
C HIS A 30 12.31 -16.62 14.80
N PRO A 31 13.46 -17.03 15.42
CA PRO A 31 14.36 -16.09 16.07
C PRO A 31 15.00 -15.10 15.07
N GLU A 32 15.31 -15.54 13.86
CA GLU A 32 15.85 -14.67 12.82
C GLU A 32 14.84 -13.60 12.40
N ALA A 33 13.59 -13.98 12.19
CA ALA A 33 12.52 -13.07 11.82
C ALA A 33 12.23 -12.04 12.93
N ILE A 34 12.22 -12.47 14.19
CA ILE A 34 12.06 -11.58 15.36
C ILE A 34 13.22 -10.58 15.45
N ASN A 35 14.46 -11.03 15.26
CA ASN A 35 15.64 -10.15 15.28
C ASN A 35 15.56 -9.08 14.18
N ILE A 36 15.17 -9.47 12.96
CA ILE A 36 15.02 -8.54 11.84
C ILE A 36 13.87 -7.56 12.10
N ALA A 37 12.72 -8.05 12.60
CA ALA A 37 11.59 -7.19 12.95
C ALA A 37 11.96 -6.19 14.05
N ALA A 38 12.65 -6.63 15.11
CA ALA A 38 13.10 -5.76 16.20
C ALA A 38 14.07 -4.67 15.74
N ALA A 39 14.91 -4.96 14.76
CA ALA A 39 15.85 -3.98 14.19
C ALA A 39 15.14 -2.81 13.46
N THR A 40 13.86 -2.95 13.11
CA THR A 40 13.09 -1.86 12.48
C THR A 40 12.57 -0.82 13.47
N GLY A 41 12.52 -1.15 14.76
CA GLY A 41 11.92 -0.31 15.81
C GLY A 41 10.38 -0.26 15.80
N MET A 42 9.72 -1.07 14.98
CA MET A 42 8.26 -1.22 14.99
C MET A 42 7.78 -2.13 16.12
N ASP A 43 6.50 -1.98 16.50
CA ASP A 43 5.88 -2.92 17.43
C ASP A 43 5.74 -4.31 16.78
N ILE A 44 5.99 -5.36 17.58
CA ILE A 44 5.92 -6.74 17.09
C ILE A 44 4.77 -7.46 17.77
N ILE A 45 3.93 -8.10 16.99
CA ILE A 45 2.94 -9.08 17.45
C ILE A 45 3.44 -10.44 16.98
N ASP A 46 3.82 -11.28 17.94
CA ASP A 46 4.27 -12.65 17.69
C ASP A 46 3.15 -13.61 18.07
N THR A 47 2.63 -14.35 17.08
CA THR A 47 1.55 -15.31 17.32
C THR A 47 1.50 -16.38 16.22
N SER A 48 1.19 -17.60 16.61
CA SER A 48 0.87 -18.71 15.71
C SER A 48 -0.62 -19.07 15.69
N ASP A 49 -1.45 -18.38 16.49
CA ASP A 49 -2.90 -18.62 16.51
C ASP A 49 -3.56 -18.02 15.26
N PRO A 50 -4.25 -18.85 14.43
CA PRO A 50 -4.96 -18.36 13.24
C PRO A 50 -5.96 -17.24 13.52
N ARG A 51 -6.59 -17.22 14.71
CA ARG A 51 -7.57 -16.19 15.09
C ARG A 51 -6.90 -14.82 15.28
N ASP A 52 -5.73 -14.83 15.90
CA ASP A 52 -4.95 -13.61 16.12
C ASP A 52 -4.37 -13.09 14.79
N ILE A 53 -3.95 -14.00 13.90
CA ILE A 53 -3.51 -13.62 12.54
C ILE A 53 -4.64 -12.86 11.83
N VAL A 54 -5.85 -13.43 11.77
CA VAL A 54 -7.00 -12.79 11.13
C VAL A 54 -7.35 -11.44 11.77
N ARG A 55 -7.20 -11.32 13.08
CA ARG A 55 -7.51 -10.10 13.84
C ARG A 55 -6.52 -8.98 13.59
N HIS A 56 -5.23 -9.29 13.53
CA HIS A 56 -4.15 -8.30 13.49
C HIS A 56 -3.64 -8.00 12.08
N ALA A 57 -3.70 -8.96 11.15
CA ALA A 57 -3.20 -8.80 9.79
C ALA A 57 -3.77 -7.58 9.04
N PRO A 58 -5.07 -7.21 9.14
CA PRO A 58 -5.60 -6.05 8.44
C PRO A 58 -5.00 -4.70 8.90
N LYS A 59 -4.37 -4.67 10.08
CA LYS A 59 -3.77 -3.46 10.68
C LYS A 59 -2.25 -3.46 10.65
N ALA A 60 -1.64 -4.63 10.36
CA ALA A 60 -0.20 -4.77 10.35
C ALA A 60 0.43 -4.05 9.15
N ALA A 61 1.54 -3.37 9.39
CA ALA A 61 2.36 -2.75 8.35
C ALA A 61 3.13 -3.81 7.54
N ALA A 62 3.49 -4.91 8.17
CA ALA A 62 4.07 -6.08 7.51
C ALA A 62 3.64 -7.37 8.21
N ILE A 63 3.60 -8.46 7.46
CA ILE A 63 3.27 -9.79 7.97
C ILE A 63 4.37 -10.75 7.51
N LEU A 64 4.99 -11.44 8.45
CA LEU A 64 6.00 -12.46 8.21
C LEU A 64 5.41 -13.84 8.52
N VAL A 65 5.39 -14.74 7.54
CA VAL A 65 4.84 -16.09 7.68
C VAL A 65 5.82 -17.14 7.18
N ASP A 66 5.75 -18.34 7.74
CA ASP A 66 6.38 -19.53 7.17
C ASP A 66 5.39 -20.33 6.30
N ALA A 67 5.84 -21.41 5.68
CA ALA A 67 5.00 -22.25 4.83
C ALA A 67 3.79 -22.86 5.58
N THR A 68 3.93 -23.09 6.89
CA THR A 68 2.89 -23.67 7.74
C THR A 68 1.81 -22.66 8.05
N THR A 69 2.15 -21.47 8.48
CA THR A 69 1.23 -20.41 8.89
C THR A 69 0.68 -19.61 7.70
N ALA A 70 1.37 -19.65 6.55
CA ALA A 70 0.97 -19.01 5.30
C ALA A 70 -0.47 -19.37 4.87
N THR A 71 -0.91 -20.61 5.13
CA THR A 71 -2.27 -21.05 4.81
C THR A 71 -3.35 -20.30 5.59
N HIS A 72 -3.03 -19.82 6.78
CA HIS A 72 -3.94 -19.04 7.63
C HIS A 72 -3.97 -17.55 7.25
N ALA A 73 -2.90 -17.07 6.60
CA ALA A 73 -2.82 -15.70 6.07
C ALA A 73 -3.44 -15.58 4.67
N GLY A 74 -3.67 -16.69 3.97
CA GLY A 74 -4.26 -16.72 2.63
C GLY A 74 -5.68 -16.14 2.61
N GLY A 75 -5.92 -15.18 1.71
CA GLY A 75 -7.21 -14.48 1.59
C GLY A 75 -7.38 -13.28 2.51
N ILE A 76 -6.44 -12.99 3.38
CA ILE A 76 -6.39 -11.75 4.13
C ILE A 76 -5.71 -10.71 3.22
N HIS A 77 -6.37 -9.58 3.02
CA HIS A 77 -5.76 -8.43 2.34
C HIS A 77 -5.15 -7.51 3.41
N PRO A 78 -3.86 -7.67 3.74
CA PRO A 78 -3.20 -6.79 4.70
C PRO A 78 -3.10 -5.38 4.14
N ARG A 79 -3.08 -4.38 5.01
CA ARG A 79 -2.71 -3.02 4.59
C ARG A 79 -1.23 -2.93 4.22
N GLY A 80 -0.42 -3.83 4.75
CA GLY A 80 1.02 -3.91 4.53
C GLY A 80 1.46 -5.06 3.63
N HIS A 81 2.75 -5.29 3.60
CA HIS A 81 3.36 -6.36 2.82
C HIS A 81 3.29 -7.71 3.53
N LEU A 82 2.91 -8.76 2.82
CA LEU A 82 3.01 -10.14 3.28
C LEU A 82 4.31 -10.75 2.72
N PHE A 83 5.16 -11.28 3.60
CA PHE A 83 6.41 -11.94 3.25
C PHE A 83 6.35 -13.42 3.63
N LEU A 84 6.69 -14.29 2.66
CA LEU A 84 6.85 -15.71 2.90
C LEU A 84 8.32 -16.00 3.19
N LEU A 85 8.62 -16.54 4.38
CA LEU A 85 9.98 -16.84 4.80
C LEU A 85 10.30 -18.32 4.64
N HIS A 86 11.50 -18.59 4.18
CA HIS A 86 12.03 -19.95 4.01
C HIS A 86 13.37 -20.12 4.72
N PRO A 87 13.65 -21.27 5.33
CA PRO A 87 14.97 -21.55 5.88
C PRO A 87 15.99 -21.88 4.78
N GLU A 88 17.26 -21.54 5.01
CA GLU A 88 18.38 -21.97 4.19
C GLU A 88 18.85 -23.37 4.63
N PRO A 89 19.27 -24.29 3.72
CA PRO A 89 19.11 -24.26 2.27
C PRO A 89 17.75 -24.81 1.85
N GLY A 90 17.00 -24.08 1.10
CA GLY A 90 15.72 -24.58 0.61
C GLY A 90 15.23 -23.83 -0.62
N PRO A 91 14.51 -24.52 -1.51
CA PRO A 91 13.85 -23.83 -2.61
C PRO A 91 12.70 -22.99 -2.08
N VAL A 92 12.50 -21.83 -2.66
CA VAL A 92 11.32 -20.97 -2.40
C VAL A 92 10.10 -21.63 -3.03
N ASP A 93 9.03 -21.78 -2.26
CA ASP A 93 7.72 -22.19 -2.80
C ASP A 93 7.01 -20.98 -3.43
N TRP A 94 7.33 -20.69 -4.68
CA TRP A 94 6.70 -19.62 -5.44
C TRP A 94 5.22 -19.84 -5.68
N THR A 95 4.77 -21.10 -5.74
CA THR A 95 3.35 -21.43 -5.90
C THR A 95 2.56 -20.99 -4.67
N LEU A 96 3.10 -21.27 -3.50
CA LEU A 96 2.52 -20.84 -2.24
C LEU A 96 2.55 -19.30 -2.13
N ALA A 97 3.69 -18.67 -2.43
CA ALA A 97 3.86 -17.22 -2.37
C ALA A 97 2.79 -16.49 -3.22
N VAL A 98 2.58 -16.92 -4.46
CA VAL A 98 1.56 -16.35 -5.35
C VAL A 98 0.15 -16.60 -4.81
N ARG A 99 -0.12 -17.82 -4.32
CA ARG A 99 -1.45 -18.17 -3.81
C ARG A 99 -1.87 -17.35 -2.60
N ILE A 100 -0.95 -17.01 -1.72
CA ILE A 100 -1.23 -16.19 -0.53
C ILE A 100 -1.13 -14.69 -0.80
N GLY A 101 -0.71 -14.28 -2.01
CA GLY A 101 -0.49 -12.88 -2.36
C GLY A 101 0.73 -12.26 -1.66
N ALA A 102 1.78 -13.05 -1.41
CA ALA A 102 3.01 -12.54 -0.83
C ALA A 102 3.65 -11.50 -1.75
N ALA A 103 4.08 -10.38 -1.16
CA ALA A 103 4.81 -9.34 -1.88
C ALA A 103 6.21 -9.83 -2.29
N ASP A 104 6.82 -10.69 -1.45
CA ASP A 104 8.10 -11.33 -1.74
C ASP A 104 8.22 -12.64 -0.95
N ALA A 105 9.15 -13.49 -1.40
CA ALA A 105 9.55 -14.70 -0.68
C ALA A 105 11.05 -14.63 -0.39
N VAL A 106 11.41 -14.76 0.87
CA VAL A 106 12.75 -14.45 1.39
C VAL A 106 13.36 -15.66 2.06
N ILE A 107 14.62 -15.94 1.74
CA ILE A 107 15.40 -17.01 2.35
C ILE A 107 16.25 -16.43 3.48
N LEU A 108 16.08 -16.93 4.69
CA LEU A 108 16.85 -16.52 5.85
C LEU A 108 17.88 -17.60 6.24
N PRO A 109 19.10 -17.19 6.68
CA PRO A 109 19.55 -15.81 6.89
C PRO A 109 20.11 -15.10 5.65
N ALA A 110 20.25 -15.77 4.51
CA ALA A 110 20.95 -15.24 3.33
C ALA A 110 20.43 -13.87 2.85
N GLN A 111 19.14 -13.59 3.00
CA GLN A 111 18.50 -12.36 2.53
C GLN A 111 18.01 -11.45 3.67
N SER A 112 18.55 -11.58 4.89
CA SER A 112 18.16 -10.78 6.05
C SER A 112 18.27 -9.28 5.81
N ASN A 113 19.33 -8.82 5.14
CA ASN A 113 19.53 -7.41 4.82
C ASN A 113 18.47 -6.88 3.84
N LYS A 114 18.03 -7.70 2.87
CA LYS A 114 16.98 -7.34 1.93
C LYS A 114 15.66 -7.18 2.66
N LEU A 115 15.32 -8.13 3.53
CA LEU A 115 14.08 -8.07 4.33
C LEU A 115 14.08 -6.85 5.25
N LEU A 116 15.18 -6.62 5.98
CA LEU A 116 15.32 -5.46 6.86
C LEU A 116 15.13 -4.13 6.10
N ALA A 117 15.79 -3.96 4.95
CA ALA A 117 15.66 -2.77 4.13
C ALA A 117 14.22 -2.55 3.65
N THR A 118 13.54 -3.62 3.24
CA THR A 118 12.15 -3.56 2.80
C THR A 118 11.20 -3.20 3.97
N LEU A 119 11.39 -3.82 5.13
CA LEU A 119 10.61 -3.51 6.33
C LEU A 119 10.84 -2.07 6.80
N ALA A 120 12.07 -1.57 6.76
CA ALA A 120 12.39 -0.19 7.13
C ALA A 120 11.67 0.83 6.24
N THR A 121 11.50 0.56 4.95
CA THR A 121 10.71 1.43 4.06
C THR A 121 9.22 1.37 4.37
N THR A 122 8.73 0.25 4.88
CA THR A 122 7.33 0.08 5.31
C THR A 122 7.04 0.80 6.64
N ALA A 123 8.06 1.00 7.48
CA ALA A 123 7.96 1.71 8.75
C ALA A 123 7.77 3.22 8.61
N ALA A 124 8.12 3.80 7.48
CA ALA A 124 7.98 5.24 7.25
C ALA A 124 6.48 5.63 7.30
N PRO A 125 6.06 6.57 8.16
CA PRO A 125 4.66 6.94 8.33
C PRO A 125 3.99 7.49 7.07
N ASP A 126 4.80 7.86 6.07
CA ASP A 126 4.36 8.36 4.76
C ASP A 126 4.57 7.36 3.62
N SER A 127 5.00 6.12 3.90
CA SER A 127 5.07 5.12 2.85
C SER A 127 3.66 4.62 2.53
N PRO A 128 3.16 4.85 1.32
CA PRO A 128 1.86 4.31 0.95
C PRO A 128 1.94 2.78 1.06
N SER A 129 1.08 2.21 1.90
CA SER A 129 0.84 0.76 1.94
C SER A 129 0.60 0.26 0.51
N PRO A 130 1.19 -0.87 0.07
CA PRO A 130 0.90 -1.41 -1.26
C PRO A 130 -0.57 -1.83 -1.43
N ALA A 131 -1.30 -2.08 -0.34
CA ALA A 131 -2.75 -2.20 -0.38
C ALA A 131 -3.44 -0.85 -0.62
N ALA A 132 -2.70 0.25 -0.43
CA ALA A 132 -3.04 1.61 -0.82
C ALA A 132 -2.07 2.12 -1.91
N ALA A 133 -1.44 1.22 -2.68
CA ALA A 133 -0.80 1.64 -3.91
C ALA A 133 -1.88 2.34 -4.74
N ALA A 134 -1.77 3.67 -4.83
CA ALA A 134 -2.70 4.45 -5.62
C ALA A 134 -2.70 3.88 -7.03
N SER A 135 -3.85 3.35 -7.45
CA SER A 135 -4.00 2.92 -8.84
C SER A 135 -3.90 4.15 -9.71
N VAL A 136 -2.94 4.19 -10.60
CA VAL A 136 -2.79 5.27 -11.58
C VAL A 136 -3.54 4.84 -12.85
N ILE A 137 -4.53 5.64 -13.22
CA ILE A 137 -5.27 5.47 -14.48
C ILE A 137 -4.86 6.61 -15.41
N ALA A 138 -4.18 6.30 -16.50
CA ALA A 138 -3.83 7.27 -17.52
C ALA A 138 -4.90 7.26 -18.62
N VAL A 139 -5.47 8.44 -18.92
CA VAL A 139 -6.44 8.62 -20.00
C VAL A 139 -5.77 9.47 -21.08
N THR A 140 -5.65 8.93 -22.30
CA THR A 140 -5.07 9.64 -23.43
C THR A 140 -6.00 9.56 -24.65
N GLY A 141 -6.04 10.62 -25.43
CA GLY A 141 -6.81 10.68 -26.66
C GLY A 141 -5.93 10.54 -27.89
N ALA A 142 -6.44 9.86 -28.91
CA ALA A 142 -5.76 9.71 -30.19
C ALA A 142 -5.88 10.95 -31.10
N ALA A 143 -6.85 11.83 -30.83
CA ALA A 143 -7.10 13.05 -31.60
C ALA A 143 -7.75 14.13 -30.74
N GLY A 144 -7.56 15.39 -31.13
CA GLY A 144 -8.28 16.52 -30.52
C GLY A 144 -9.79 16.36 -30.64
N GLY A 145 -10.52 16.73 -29.58
CA GLY A 145 -11.99 16.61 -29.55
C GLY A 145 -12.53 15.20 -29.26
N ALA A 146 -11.67 14.21 -28.99
CA ALA A 146 -12.08 12.83 -28.67
C ALA A 146 -12.81 12.68 -27.32
N GLY A 147 -12.96 13.76 -26.55
CA GLY A 147 -13.61 13.73 -25.24
C GLY A 147 -12.74 13.22 -24.10
N THR A 148 -11.43 13.16 -24.28
CA THR A 148 -10.47 12.64 -23.29
C THR A 148 -10.61 13.32 -21.93
N SER A 149 -10.60 14.65 -21.89
CA SER A 149 -10.73 15.43 -20.65
C SER A 149 -12.11 15.23 -20.00
N THR A 150 -13.18 15.16 -20.81
CA THR A 150 -14.53 14.88 -20.33
C THR A 150 -14.62 13.49 -19.68
N LEU A 151 -14.03 12.48 -20.34
CA LEU A 151 -13.99 11.12 -19.80
C LEU A 151 -13.17 11.05 -18.51
N ALA A 152 -11.99 11.70 -18.48
CA ALA A 152 -11.13 11.73 -17.30
C ALA A 152 -11.84 12.37 -16.09
N VAL A 153 -12.52 13.49 -16.29
CA VAL A 153 -13.30 14.17 -15.25
C VAL A 153 -14.46 13.29 -14.78
N ALA A 154 -15.24 12.72 -15.70
CA ALA A 154 -16.37 11.85 -15.36
C ALA A 154 -15.93 10.62 -14.56
N LEU A 155 -14.82 10.00 -14.97
CA LEU A 155 -14.23 8.85 -14.28
C LEU A 155 -13.74 9.23 -12.88
N ALA A 156 -13.05 10.37 -12.75
CA ALA A 156 -12.58 10.85 -11.45
C ALA A 156 -13.71 11.15 -10.47
N LEU A 157 -14.80 11.75 -10.93
CA LEU A 157 -15.98 12.02 -10.12
C LEU A 157 -16.65 10.72 -9.66
N GLN A 158 -16.77 9.72 -10.53
CA GLN A 158 -17.36 8.43 -10.15
C GLN A 158 -16.47 7.66 -9.18
N LEU A 159 -15.15 7.67 -9.38
CA LEU A 159 -14.21 7.01 -8.48
C LEU A 159 -14.17 7.70 -7.10
N HIS A 160 -14.28 9.02 -7.06
CA HIS A 160 -14.26 9.78 -5.81
C HIS A 160 -15.41 9.41 -4.84
N GLU A 161 -16.53 8.92 -5.37
CA GLU A 161 -17.65 8.40 -4.55
C GLU A 161 -17.28 7.10 -3.80
N ILE A 162 -16.24 6.40 -4.28
CA ILE A 162 -15.84 5.06 -3.78
C ILE A 162 -14.52 5.14 -3.02
N VAL A 163 -13.54 5.87 -3.55
CA VAL A 163 -12.18 5.98 -3.00
C VAL A 163 -11.66 7.41 -3.10
N PRO A 164 -10.75 7.85 -2.19
CA PRO A 164 -10.05 9.12 -2.35
C PRO A 164 -9.34 9.17 -3.71
N THR A 165 -9.72 10.13 -4.53
CA THR A 165 -9.25 10.23 -5.93
C THR A 165 -8.65 11.60 -6.18
N VAL A 166 -7.51 11.64 -6.87
CA VAL A 166 -6.85 12.86 -7.35
C VAL A 166 -6.86 12.86 -8.88
N LEU A 167 -7.36 13.93 -9.47
CA LEU A 167 -7.30 14.14 -10.92
C LEU A 167 -6.13 15.08 -11.24
N VAL A 168 -5.23 14.63 -12.10
CA VAL A 168 -4.06 15.40 -12.52
C VAL A 168 -4.16 15.69 -14.01
N ASP A 169 -4.15 16.97 -14.38
CA ASP A 169 -4.00 17.39 -15.79
C ASP A 169 -2.52 17.43 -16.11
N ALA A 170 -2.05 16.48 -16.90
CA ALA A 170 -0.66 16.37 -17.31
C ALA A 170 -0.38 16.97 -18.71
N ASP A 171 -1.38 17.56 -19.37
CA ASP A 171 -1.21 18.21 -20.66
C ASP A 171 -0.79 19.67 -20.46
N PRO A 172 0.48 20.04 -20.84
CA PRO A 172 0.99 21.38 -20.63
C PRO A 172 0.29 22.47 -21.46
N VAL A 173 -0.50 22.08 -22.44
CA VAL A 173 -1.25 23.00 -23.34
C VAL A 173 -2.76 22.95 -23.09
N SER A 174 -3.18 22.19 -22.09
CA SER A 174 -4.58 22.11 -21.70
C SER A 174 -5.11 23.46 -21.18
N PRO A 175 -6.37 23.82 -21.48
CA PRO A 175 -7.00 24.97 -20.85
C PRO A 175 -7.30 24.77 -19.35
N GLY A 176 -7.06 23.59 -18.82
CA GLY A 176 -7.31 23.18 -17.45
C GLY A 176 -8.62 22.40 -17.28
N MET A 177 -8.56 21.30 -16.50
CA MET A 177 -9.75 20.49 -16.19
C MET A 177 -10.67 21.16 -15.15
N ASP A 178 -10.19 22.18 -14.48
CA ASP A 178 -10.97 23.00 -13.54
C ASP A 178 -12.17 23.69 -14.22
N LEU A 179 -12.05 24.07 -15.50
CA LEU A 179 -13.16 24.60 -16.30
C LEU A 179 -14.29 23.58 -16.45
N LEU A 180 -13.94 22.30 -16.68
CA LEU A 180 -14.93 21.23 -16.81
C LEU A 180 -15.62 20.91 -15.47
N LEU A 181 -14.93 21.14 -14.36
CA LEU A 181 -15.44 20.95 -13.00
C LEU A 181 -16.21 22.17 -12.48
N GLY A 182 -16.15 23.33 -13.16
CA GLY A 182 -16.71 24.59 -12.70
C GLY A 182 -15.99 25.15 -11.46
N CYS A 183 -14.70 24.83 -11.32
CA CYS A 183 -13.85 25.22 -10.18
C CYS A 183 -12.81 26.28 -10.54
N GLU A 184 -12.95 26.93 -11.69
CA GLU A 184 -12.00 27.94 -12.21
C GLU A 184 -11.84 29.15 -11.31
N THR A 185 -12.86 29.47 -10.51
CA THR A 185 -12.84 30.58 -9.54
C THR A 185 -12.40 30.17 -8.14
N THR A 186 -12.14 28.87 -7.94
CA THR A 186 -11.69 28.36 -6.63
C THR A 186 -10.21 28.70 -6.44
N GLY A 187 -9.88 29.31 -5.30
CA GLY A 187 -8.49 29.63 -4.95
C GLY A 187 -7.67 28.34 -4.80
N GLY A 188 -6.44 28.35 -5.30
CA GLY A 188 -5.50 27.23 -5.24
C GLY A 188 -4.22 27.55 -5.98
N ILE A 189 -3.20 26.72 -5.78
CA ILE A 189 -1.92 26.79 -6.50
C ILE A 189 -2.09 26.06 -7.84
N ARG A 190 -1.72 26.69 -8.92
CA ARG A 190 -1.72 26.14 -10.29
C ARG A 190 -0.29 25.85 -10.75
N TRP A 191 -0.15 24.99 -11.77
CA TRP A 191 1.17 24.67 -12.31
C TRP A 191 1.97 25.92 -12.73
N ALA A 192 1.30 26.94 -13.26
CA ALA A 192 1.92 28.21 -13.64
C ALA A 192 2.48 28.98 -12.44
N ASP A 193 1.99 28.71 -11.23
CA ASP A 193 2.41 29.39 -9.99
C ASP A 193 3.61 28.70 -9.33
N LEU A 194 4.03 27.53 -9.86
CA LEU A 194 5.13 26.72 -9.32
C LEU A 194 6.47 26.96 -10.03
N SER A 195 6.54 27.91 -10.96
CA SER A 195 7.75 28.29 -11.74
C SER A 195 8.63 29.30 -11.04
#